data_50bbcea1bc4b8f7f1937276623b29a76
#
_entry.id   50bbcea1bc4b8f7f1937276623b29a76
#
_cell.length_a   1.000
_cell.length_b   1.000
_cell.length_c   1.000
_cell.angle_alpha   90.00
_cell.angle_beta   90.00
_cell.angle_gamma   90.00
#
_symmetry.space_group_name_H-M   'P 1'
#
loop_
_entity.id
_entity.type
_entity.pdbx_description
1 polymer ?
#
loop_
_entity_poly.entity_id
_entity_poly.type
_entity_poly.pdbx_seq_one_letter_code
_entity_poly.pdbx_strand_id
1 'polypeptide(L)'
;MLSTNEYPRRILVAVSGLSPQIVTETLYSLAVASTCPFVPTEIHLITTSGGAEKSRLGLLSDDPGWFHRLCKDYSLPPIRFDADTIHTLTDAIGKPLDDIRSQEDNRRAADGITDLVREFTADPQSALHAMSSNLRHIEAFKTACAARA
;
A
#
# COMPACT_ATOMS: atom_id res chain seq x y z
N MET A 1 -21.03 13.70 6.76
CA MET A 1 -19.95 12.72 6.60
C MET A 1 -19.65 12.55 5.12
N LEU A 2 -18.44 12.75 4.72
CA LEU A 2 -18.03 12.58 3.32
C LEU A 2 -18.00 11.08 2.95
N SER A 3 -18.43 10.76 1.74
CA SER A 3 -18.11 9.44 1.17
C SER A 3 -16.62 9.36 0.87
N THR A 4 -16.07 8.14 0.75
CA THR A 4 -14.63 7.95 0.53
C THR A 4 -14.11 8.71 -0.69
N ASN A 5 -14.93 8.81 -1.74
CA ASN A 5 -14.54 9.49 -2.98
C ASN A 5 -14.56 11.02 -2.90
N GLU A 6 -15.16 11.58 -1.85
CA GLU A 6 -15.23 13.03 -1.67
C GLU A 6 -14.01 13.59 -0.93
N TYR A 7 -13.16 12.74 -0.39
CA TYR A 7 -11.91 13.19 0.23
C TYR A 7 -10.90 13.61 -0.84
N PRO A 8 -10.24 14.76 -0.66
CA PRO A 8 -9.26 15.25 -1.64
C PRO A 8 -8.02 14.38 -1.71
N ARG A 9 -7.68 13.71 -0.61
CA ARG A 9 -6.56 12.78 -0.56
C ARG A 9 -7.09 11.37 -0.28
N ARG A 10 -6.91 10.48 -1.24
CA ARG A 10 -7.36 9.09 -1.14
C ARG A 10 -6.16 8.17 -1.24
N ILE A 11 -5.87 7.47 -0.16
CA ILE A 11 -4.66 6.67 0.00
C ILE A 11 -5.00 5.19 -0.07
N LEU A 12 -4.36 4.47 -0.98
CA LEU A 12 -4.34 3.02 -0.97
C LEU A 12 -3.03 2.55 -0.35
N VAL A 13 -3.12 1.82 0.75
CA VAL A 13 -1.97 1.18 1.39
C VAL A 13 -2.03 -0.31 1.12
N ALA A 14 -1.02 -0.85 0.48
CA ALA A 14 -0.87 -2.28 0.26
C ALA A 14 0.35 -2.79 1.03
N VAL A 15 0.22 -3.96 1.64
CA VAL A 15 1.33 -4.65 2.30
C VAL A 15 1.57 -5.97 1.60
N SER A 16 2.78 -6.18 1.13
CA SER A 16 3.15 -7.36 0.35
C SER A 16 4.58 -7.81 0.69
N GLY A 17 4.81 -9.10 0.58
CA GLY A 17 6.17 -9.67 0.57
C GLY A 17 6.75 -9.64 -0.85
N LEU A 18 6.91 -10.81 -1.45
CA LEU A 18 7.53 -10.96 -2.78
C LEU A 18 6.54 -10.92 -3.95
N SER A 19 5.26 -10.65 -3.69
CA SER A 19 4.20 -10.67 -4.71
C SER A 19 3.67 -9.26 -4.99
N PRO A 20 4.29 -8.50 -5.91
CA PRO A 20 3.89 -7.12 -6.18
C PRO A 20 2.53 -6.99 -6.87
N GLN A 21 2.02 -8.04 -7.48
CA GLN A 21 0.75 -8.00 -8.20
C GLN A 21 -0.45 -7.64 -7.33
N ILE A 22 -0.35 -7.72 -6.01
CA ILE A 22 -1.42 -7.29 -5.11
C ILE A 22 -1.78 -5.81 -5.33
N VAL A 23 -0.83 -4.98 -5.71
CA VAL A 23 -1.05 -3.56 -5.99
C VAL A 23 -1.99 -3.39 -7.18
N THR A 24 -1.67 -4.01 -8.31
CA THR A 24 -2.49 -3.89 -9.53
C THR A 24 -3.82 -4.61 -9.40
N GLU A 25 -3.86 -5.77 -8.77
CA GLU A 25 -5.10 -6.50 -8.52
C GLU A 25 -6.07 -5.70 -7.64
N THR A 26 -5.56 -5.11 -6.57
CA THR A 26 -6.37 -4.30 -5.67
C THR A 26 -6.83 -3.01 -6.35
N LEU A 27 -5.94 -2.33 -7.07
CA LEU A 27 -6.30 -1.13 -7.81
C LEU A 27 -7.38 -1.42 -8.84
N TYR A 28 -7.26 -2.50 -9.59
CA TYR A 28 -8.29 -2.91 -10.54
C TYR A 28 -9.63 -3.16 -9.85
N SER A 29 -9.64 -3.90 -8.76
CA SER A 29 -10.86 -4.21 -8.01
C SER A 29 -11.57 -2.95 -7.51
N LEU A 30 -10.80 -1.99 -6.98
CA LEU A 30 -11.36 -0.77 -6.39
C LEU A 30 -11.76 0.27 -7.42
N ALA A 31 -10.93 0.49 -8.43
CA ALA A 31 -11.09 1.60 -9.36
C ALA A 31 -11.89 1.23 -10.61
N VAL A 32 -11.86 -0.03 -11.03
CA VAL A 32 -12.43 -0.48 -12.30
C VAL A 32 -13.61 -1.42 -12.11
N ALA A 33 -13.43 -2.50 -11.35
CA ALA A 33 -14.44 -3.56 -11.24
C ALA A 33 -15.58 -3.25 -10.26
N SER A 34 -15.36 -2.32 -9.34
CA SER A 34 -16.36 -1.99 -8.31
C SER A 34 -17.53 -1.19 -8.88
N THR A 35 -18.74 -1.44 -8.37
CA THR A 35 -19.93 -0.64 -8.65
C THR A 35 -19.85 0.75 -7.98
N CYS A 36 -19.07 0.88 -6.91
CA CYS A 36 -18.78 2.15 -6.25
C CYS A 36 -17.26 2.38 -6.31
N PRO A 37 -16.72 2.85 -7.43
CA PRO A 37 -15.27 2.93 -7.61
C PRO A 37 -14.59 3.81 -6.58
N PHE A 38 -13.46 3.32 -6.06
CA PHE A 38 -12.52 4.11 -5.27
C PHE A 38 -11.25 4.26 -6.10
N VAL A 39 -10.96 5.49 -6.54
CA VAL A 39 -9.75 5.81 -7.30
C VAL A 39 -8.78 6.53 -6.37
N PRO A 40 -7.69 5.90 -5.95
CA PRO A 40 -6.73 6.56 -5.06
C PRO A 40 -6.01 7.71 -5.75
N THR A 41 -5.60 8.70 -4.97
CA THR A 41 -4.71 9.76 -5.43
C THR A 41 -3.25 9.36 -5.26
N GLU A 42 -2.98 8.44 -4.35
CA GLU A 42 -1.65 7.91 -4.10
C GLU A 42 -1.72 6.47 -3.59
N ILE A 43 -0.70 5.70 -3.91
CA ILE A 43 -0.54 4.31 -3.46
C ILE A 43 0.76 4.22 -2.68
N HIS A 44 0.69 3.65 -1.48
CA HIS A 44 1.85 3.32 -0.65
C HIS A 44 1.97 1.81 -0.51
N LEU A 45 3.11 1.28 -0.86
CA LEU A 45 3.43 -0.14 -0.70
C LEU A 45 4.39 -0.30 0.47
N ILE A 46 4.03 -1.16 1.42
CA ILE A 46 4.88 -1.55 2.54
C ILE A 46 5.37 -2.96 2.27
N THR A 47 6.68 -3.15 2.20
CA THR A 47 7.24 -4.43 1.77
C THR A 47 8.66 -4.64 2.32
N THR A 48 9.24 -5.79 2.01
CA THR A 48 10.65 -6.11 2.28
C THR A 48 11.54 -5.52 1.19
N SER A 49 12.87 -5.55 1.37
CA SER A 49 13.80 -5.06 0.34
C SER A 49 13.69 -5.86 -0.96
N GLY A 50 13.51 -7.18 -0.87
CA GLY A 50 13.27 -8.03 -2.04
C GLY A 50 11.96 -7.70 -2.75
N GLY A 51 10.91 -7.46 -1.98
CA GLY A 51 9.61 -7.04 -2.51
C GLY A 51 9.65 -5.66 -3.16
N ALA A 52 10.41 -4.72 -2.58
CA ALA A 52 10.60 -3.39 -3.14
C ALA A 52 11.29 -3.45 -4.51
N GLU A 53 12.33 -4.26 -4.65
CA GLU A 53 13.02 -4.44 -5.92
C GLU A 53 12.10 -5.07 -6.98
N LYS A 54 11.40 -6.13 -6.64
CA LYS A 54 10.42 -6.76 -7.55
C LYS A 54 9.33 -5.80 -7.97
N SER A 55 8.87 -4.95 -7.06
CA SER A 55 7.84 -3.95 -7.36
C SER A 55 8.36 -2.87 -8.31
N ARG A 56 9.57 -2.38 -8.10
CA ARG A 56 10.17 -1.41 -9.02
C ARG A 56 10.32 -1.99 -10.42
N LEU A 57 10.78 -3.23 -10.52
CA LEU A 57 11.01 -3.88 -11.82
C LEU A 57 9.70 -4.28 -12.50
N GLY A 58 8.72 -4.79 -11.77
CA GLY A 58 7.48 -5.29 -12.35
C GLY A 58 6.40 -4.23 -12.54
N LEU A 59 6.29 -3.27 -11.64
CA LEU A 59 5.20 -2.29 -11.63
C LEU A 59 5.59 -0.94 -12.21
N LEU A 60 6.80 -0.48 -11.96
CA LEU A 60 7.24 0.89 -12.26
C LEU A 60 8.25 0.99 -13.39
N SER A 61 8.80 -0.11 -13.89
CA SER A 61 9.72 -0.08 -15.02
C SER A 61 8.98 0.29 -16.31
N ASP A 62 9.75 0.62 -17.36
CA ASP A 62 9.18 0.98 -18.64
C ASP A 62 8.71 -0.24 -19.45
N ASP A 63 9.13 -1.47 -19.08
CA ASP A 63 8.81 -2.67 -19.81
C ASP A 63 8.73 -3.90 -18.86
N PRO A 64 7.52 -4.39 -18.53
CA PRO A 64 6.23 -3.86 -18.99
C PRO A 64 5.63 -2.75 -18.12
N GLY A 65 6.12 -2.51 -16.88
CA GLY A 65 5.55 -1.52 -15.97
C GLY A 65 4.04 -1.71 -15.75
N TRP A 66 3.66 -2.79 -15.11
CA TRP A 66 2.25 -3.20 -15.01
C TRP A 66 1.32 -2.18 -14.37
N PHE A 67 1.81 -1.37 -13.41
CA PHE A 67 1.03 -0.28 -12.85
C PHE A 67 0.71 0.78 -13.91
N HIS A 68 1.71 1.21 -14.65
CA HIS A 68 1.55 2.22 -15.70
C HIS A 68 0.61 1.73 -16.80
N ARG A 69 0.73 0.45 -17.15
CA ARG A 69 -0.12 -0.16 -18.17
C ARG A 69 -1.57 -0.24 -17.72
N LEU A 70 -1.82 -0.61 -16.47
CA LEU A 70 -3.18 -0.65 -15.92
C LEU A 70 -3.83 0.74 -15.97
N CYS A 71 -3.12 1.76 -15.52
CA CYS A 71 -3.62 3.14 -15.55
C CYS A 71 -3.92 3.62 -16.96
N LYS A 72 -3.08 3.26 -17.93
CA LYS A 72 -3.28 3.61 -19.33
C LYS A 72 -4.47 2.87 -19.93
N ASP A 73 -4.55 1.55 -19.75
CA ASP A 73 -5.58 0.71 -20.35
C ASP A 73 -6.99 1.09 -19.89
N TYR A 74 -7.12 1.56 -18.65
CA TYR A 74 -8.41 1.95 -18.07
C TYR A 74 -8.57 3.47 -17.92
N SER A 75 -7.67 4.26 -18.49
CA SER A 75 -7.74 5.72 -18.49
C SER A 75 -7.94 6.31 -17.08
N LEU A 76 -7.21 5.79 -16.10
CA LEU A 76 -7.32 6.26 -14.74
C LEU A 76 -6.72 7.66 -14.59
N PRO A 77 -7.27 8.51 -13.69
CA PRO A 77 -6.65 9.79 -13.35
C PRO A 77 -5.23 9.59 -12.82
N PRO A 78 -4.40 10.65 -12.79
CA PRO A 78 -3.04 10.52 -12.25
C PRO A 78 -3.04 10.00 -10.81
N ILE A 79 -2.24 8.96 -10.56
CA ILE A 79 -2.07 8.33 -9.26
C ILE A 79 -0.58 8.37 -8.92
N ARG A 80 -0.24 8.92 -7.76
CA ARG A 80 1.15 8.89 -7.30
C ARG A 80 1.52 7.50 -6.83
N PHE A 81 2.42 6.85 -7.54
CA PHE A 81 3.05 5.59 -7.12
C PHE A 81 4.45 5.56 -7.74
N ASP A 82 5.46 5.69 -6.92
CA ASP A 82 6.85 5.79 -7.32
C ASP A 82 7.78 5.17 -6.27
N ALA A 83 9.09 5.27 -6.46
CA ALA A 83 10.05 4.72 -5.52
C ALA A 83 9.92 5.32 -4.10
N ASP A 84 9.48 6.58 -4.00
CA ASP A 84 9.32 7.26 -2.71
C ASP A 84 8.09 6.77 -1.94
N THR A 85 7.12 6.15 -2.62
CA THR A 85 5.93 5.57 -1.97
C THR A 85 6.05 4.07 -1.72
N ILE A 86 7.19 3.48 -2.01
CA ILE A 86 7.53 2.10 -1.62
C ILE A 86 8.34 2.15 -0.32
N HIS A 87 7.74 1.66 0.76
CA HIS A 87 8.32 1.70 2.10
C HIS A 87 8.89 0.33 2.46
N THR A 88 10.21 0.28 2.69
CA THR A 88 10.89 -0.95 3.05
C THR A 88 10.91 -1.11 4.57
N LEU A 89 10.48 -2.28 5.04
CA LEU A 89 10.51 -2.63 6.44
C LEU A 89 11.96 -2.80 6.92
N THR A 90 12.21 -2.43 8.17
CA THR A 90 13.54 -2.49 8.79
C THR A 90 13.53 -3.31 10.06
N ASP A 91 14.71 -3.85 10.42
CA ASP A 91 14.93 -4.53 11.68
C ASP A 91 15.14 -3.53 12.84
N ALA A 92 15.51 -4.06 14.03
CA ALA A 92 15.73 -3.27 15.24
C ALA A 92 16.82 -2.20 15.13
N ILE A 93 17.77 -2.39 14.22
CA ILE A 93 18.91 -1.47 14.02
C ILE A 93 18.76 -0.62 12.75
N GLY A 94 17.59 -0.66 12.12
CA GLY A 94 17.31 0.13 10.92
C GLY A 94 17.79 -0.50 9.61
N LYS A 95 18.25 -1.75 9.64
CA LYS A 95 18.67 -2.46 8.42
C LYS A 95 17.43 -2.97 7.66
N PRO A 96 17.37 -2.81 6.34
CA PRO A 96 16.25 -3.34 5.55
C PRO A 96 16.07 -4.86 5.72
N LEU A 97 14.84 -5.29 5.92
CA LEU A 97 14.47 -6.71 5.98
C LEU A 97 14.33 -7.26 4.57
N ASP A 98 15.13 -8.28 4.22
CA ASP A 98 15.02 -8.98 2.94
C ASP A 98 13.75 -9.81 2.85
N ASP A 99 13.36 -10.41 3.98
CA ASP A 99 12.19 -11.26 4.10
C ASP A 99 11.75 -11.32 5.56
N ILE A 100 10.53 -11.73 5.79
CA ILE A 100 9.98 -11.90 7.14
C ILE A 100 10.11 -13.37 7.52
N ARG A 101 11.09 -13.71 8.37
CA ARG A 101 11.45 -15.09 8.70
C ARG A 101 11.25 -15.47 10.16
N SER A 102 11.20 -14.49 11.05
CA SER A 102 11.11 -14.73 12.49
C SER A 102 9.88 -14.07 13.09
N GLN A 103 9.56 -14.45 14.33
CA GLN A 103 8.50 -13.81 15.08
C GLN A 103 8.83 -12.34 15.37
N GLU A 104 10.10 -12.02 15.60
CA GLU A 104 10.58 -10.66 15.79
C GLU A 104 10.39 -9.83 14.51
N ASP A 105 10.70 -10.40 13.33
CA ASP A 105 10.49 -9.74 12.05
C ASP A 105 9.00 -9.43 11.84
N ASN A 106 8.11 -10.36 12.17
CA ASN A 106 6.65 -10.15 12.10
C ASN A 106 6.21 -9.00 13.00
N ARG A 107 6.73 -8.93 14.22
CA ARG A 107 6.40 -7.86 15.17
C ARG A 107 6.87 -6.52 14.64
N ARG A 108 8.09 -6.45 14.11
CA ARG A 108 8.65 -5.26 13.51
C ARG A 108 7.84 -4.78 12.30
N ALA A 109 7.41 -5.72 11.46
CA ALA A 109 6.55 -5.42 10.32
C ALA A 109 5.21 -4.83 10.79
N ALA A 110 4.58 -5.44 11.79
CA ALA A 110 3.31 -4.95 12.34
C ALA A 110 3.45 -3.55 12.94
N ASP A 111 4.52 -3.28 13.66
CA ASP A 111 4.79 -1.96 14.24
C ASP A 111 5.02 -0.90 13.14
N GLY A 112 5.80 -1.21 12.12
CA GLY A 112 6.05 -0.31 10.99
C GLY A 112 4.78 0.00 10.20
N ILE A 113 3.95 -1.00 9.96
CA ILE A 113 2.64 -0.83 9.29
C ILE A 113 1.74 0.08 10.14
N THR A 114 1.66 -0.17 11.44
CA THR A 114 0.85 0.62 12.36
C THR A 114 1.28 2.09 12.35
N ASP A 115 2.57 2.36 12.42
CA ASP A 115 3.10 3.73 12.41
C ASP A 115 2.78 4.46 11.11
N LEU A 116 2.96 3.83 9.97
CA LEU A 116 2.65 4.42 8.67
C LEU A 116 1.14 4.68 8.50
N VAL A 117 0.31 3.73 8.89
CA VAL A 117 -1.16 3.91 8.80
C VAL A 117 -1.63 5.02 9.73
N ARG A 118 -1.07 5.14 10.93
CA ARG A 118 -1.36 6.26 11.84
C ARG A 118 -0.98 7.61 11.24
N GLU A 119 0.19 7.69 10.60
CA GLU A 119 0.63 8.90 9.92
C GLU A 119 -0.37 9.31 8.84
N PHE A 120 -0.79 8.37 7.99
CA PHE A 120 -1.75 8.66 6.91
C PHE A 120 -3.14 9.03 7.45
N THR A 121 -3.60 8.36 8.50
CA THR A 121 -4.93 8.61 9.07
C THR A 121 -4.99 9.85 9.97
N ALA A 122 -3.86 10.43 10.34
CA ALA A 122 -3.82 11.68 11.09
C ALA A 122 -4.30 12.89 10.27
N ASP A 123 -4.23 12.81 8.95
CA ASP A 123 -4.71 13.86 8.06
C ASP A 123 -6.24 13.77 7.89
N PRO A 124 -7.02 14.79 8.36
CA PRO A 124 -8.48 14.76 8.24
C PRO A 124 -8.98 14.87 6.79
N GLN A 125 -8.12 15.28 5.84
CA GLN A 125 -8.46 15.39 4.42
C GLN A 125 -8.27 14.08 3.67
N SER A 126 -7.81 13.03 4.34
CA SER A 126 -7.52 11.75 3.70
C SER A 126 -8.56 10.68 4.00
N ALA A 127 -8.84 9.86 3.00
CA ALA A 127 -9.52 8.57 3.14
C ALA A 127 -8.49 7.47 2.89
N LEU A 128 -8.55 6.38 3.66
CA LEU A 128 -7.61 5.29 3.58
C LEU A 128 -8.32 3.99 3.22
N HIS A 129 -7.78 3.27 2.24
CA HIS A 129 -8.12 1.89 1.96
C HIS A 129 -6.85 1.05 2.13
N ALA A 130 -6.94 -0.02 2.92
CA ALA A 130 -5.78 -0.85 3.23
C ALA A 130 -6.02 -2.29 2.78
N MET A 131 -5.00 -2.91 2.18
CA MET A 131 -5.03 -4.29 1.71
C MET A 131 -3.71 -4.98 2.04
N SER A 132 -3.80 -6.23 2.50
CA SER A 132 -2.63 -7.06 2.76
C SER A 132 -2.87 -8.49 2.30
N SER A 133 -1.82 -9.12 1.78
CA SER A 133 -1.80 -10.55 1.48
C SER A 133 -1.62 -11.40 2.74
N ASN A 134 -1.35 -10.80 3.90
CA ASN A 134 -1.10 -11.49 5.15
C ASN A 134 -2.13 -11.08 6.22
N LEU A 135 -2.86 -12.05 6.76
CA LEU A 135 -3.90 -11.82 7.78
C LEU A 135 -3.38 -11.14 9.05
N ARG A 136 -2.12 -11.37 9.42
CA ARG A 136 -1.51 -10.73 10.60
C ARG A 136 -1.40 -9.21 10.42
N HIS A 137 -1.21 -8.75 9.21
CA HIS A 137 -1.13 -7.33 8.91
C HIS A 137 -2.50 -6.64 9.02
N ILE A 138 -3.59 -7.37 8.80
CA ILE A 138 -4.94 -6.84 8.94
C ILE A 138 -5.21 -6.37 10.37
N GLU A 139 -4.70 -7.08 11.37
CA GLU A 139 -4.84 -6.65 12.77
C GLU A 139 -4.11 -5.33 13.05
N ALA A 140 -2.93 -5.12 12.42
CA ALA A 140 -2.21 -3.85 12.52
C ALA A 140 -3.03 -2.70 11.93
N PHE A 141 -3.68 -2.92 10.79
CA PHE A 141 -4.58 -1.93 10.19
C PHE A 141 -5.76 -1.60 11.10
N LYS A 142 -6.41 -2.60 11.66
CA LYS A 142 -7.54 -2.41 12.58
C LYS A 142 -7.13 -1.59 13.79
N THR A 143 -5.99 -1.90 14.39
CA THR A 143 -5.46 -1.18 15.55
C THR A 143 -5.17 0.29 15.21
N ALA A 144 -4.52 0.54 14.09
CA ALA A 144 -4.21 1.90 13.65
C ALA A 144 -5.47 2.72 13.34
N CYS A 145 -6.45 2.11 12.69
CA CYS A 145 -7.72 2.77 12.38
C CYS A 145 -8.55 3.06 13.65
N ALA A 146 -8.54 2.16 14.63
CA ALA A 146 -9.24 2.37 15.90
C ALA A 146 -8.69 3.56 16.67
N ALA A 147 -7.39 3.86 16.58
CA ALA A 147 -6.76 5.00 17.23
C ALA A 147 -7.22 6.36 16.67
N ARG A 148 -7.87 6.37 15.51
CA ARG A 148 -8.42 7.57 14.86
C ARG A 148 -9.80 7.96 15.37
N ALA A 149 -10.54 7.00 15.87
CA ALA A 149 -11.92 7.18 16.29
C ALA A 149 -12.08 8.08 17.55
#